data_2a2057232a6e284fe86cdf221466f8c0
#
_entry.id   2a2057232a6e284fe86cdf221466f8c0
#
_cell.length_a   1.000
_cell.length_b   1.000
_cell.length_c   1.000
_cell.angle_alpha   90.00
_cell.angle_beta   90.00
_cell.angle_gamma   90.00
#
_symmetry.space_group_name_H-M   'P 1'
#
loop_
_entity.id
_entity.type
_entity.pdbx_description
1 polymer ?
#
loop_
_entity_poly.entity_id
_entity_poly.type
_entity_poly.pdbx_seq_one_letter_code
_entity_poly.pdbx_strand_id
1 'polypeptide(L)'
;MSVRSQSAFLRKAGTLTVWLIIFCIYFLGVYNYVQIRNDTAVSVFLSAAYPDRKGAENILKQERKSEKPYDVCFYADAGLREISAKEGNRQAQAMTVYLKGNPAGYDWQAAALTEGDPDGCVIDGTTAWELFGNKVPGGQILFQGRTYTVRKVADWGQKILVFGAASADDTETELFYNRLFIRRRNGETEELSLIHI
;
A
#
# COMPACT_ATOMS: atom_id res chain seq x y z
N MET A 1 39.91 -14.10 -44.87
CA MET A 1 39.89 -13.52 -43.53
C MET A 1 40.57 -14.53 -42.57
N SER A 2 41.64 -14.13 -41.91
CA SER A 2 42.48 -15.04 -41.08
C SER A 2 41.73 -15.44 -39.80
N VAL A 3 41.78 -16.71 -39.42
CA VAL A 3 41.20 -17.29 -38.17
C VAL A 3 41.61 -16.53 -36.92
N ARG A 4 42.81 -15.90 -36.91
CA ARG A 4 43.28 -15.02 -35.81
C ARG A 4 42.44 -13.74 -35.64
N SER A 5 41.85 -13.18 -36.71
CA SER A 5 41.04 -11.98 -36.65
C SER A 5 39.67 -12.28 -36.01
N GLN A 6 39.09 -13.45 -36.29
CA GLN A 6 37.80 -13.88 -35.72
C GLN A 6 37.90 -14.14 -34.19
N SER A 7 39.01 -14.74 -33.72
CA SER A 7 39.17 -15.03 -32.29
C SER A 7 39.34 -13.74 -31.46
N ALA A 8 40.03 -12.74 -32.02
CA ALA A 8 40.20 -11.42 -31.35
C ALA A 8 38.86 -10.64 -31.30
N PHE A 9 38.04 -10.72 -32.35
CA PHE A 9 36.70 -10.12 -32.38
C PHE A 9 35.76 -10.77 -31.37
N LEU A 10 35.71 -12.10 -31.29
CA LEU A 10 34.91 -12.84 -30.32
C LEU A 10 35.31 -12.54 -28.88
N ARG A 11 36.59 -12.39 -28.58
CA ARG A 11 37.03 -11.99 -27.22
C ARG A 11 36.58 -10.58 -26.89
N LYS A 12 36.72 -9.61 -27.79
CA LYS A 12 36.26 -8.24 -27.57
C LYS A 12 34.73 -8.18 -27.39
N ALA A 13 33.97 -8.91 -28.21
CA ALA A 13 32.51 -9.00 -28.10
C ALA A 13 32.10 -9.61 -26.75
N GLY A 14 32.75 -10.70 -26.31
CA GLY A 14 32.50 -11.30 -24.99
C GLY A 14 32.75 -10.35 -23.83
N THR A 15 33.88 -9.62 -23.89
CA THR A 15 34.22 -8.63 -22.85
C THR A 15 33.18 -7.51 -22.80
N LEU A 16 32.74 -7.03 -23.95
CA LEU A 16 31.72 -5.97 -24.06
C LEU A 16 30.36 -6.44 -23.50
N THR A 17 29.99 -7.67 -23.76
CA THR A 17 28.76 -8.29 -23.22
C THR A 17 28.80 -8.38 -21.70
N VAL A 18 29.93 -8.80 -21.11
CA VAL A 18 30.10 -8.88 -19.67
C VAL A 18 29.97 -7.49 -19.02
N TRP A 19 30.62 -6.47 -19.59
CA TRP A 19 30.49 -5.10 -19.10
C TRP A 19 29.06 -4.58 -19.18
N LEU A 20 28.31 -4.91 -20.25
CA LEU A 20 26.91 -4.52 -20.43
C LEU A 20 26.01 -5.16 -19.36
N ILE A 21 26.25 -6.44 -19.03
CA ILE A 21 25.53 -7.13 -17.96
C ILE A 21 25.82 -6.47 -16.59
N ILE A 22 27.08 -6.19 -16.29
CA ILE A 22 27.46 -5.51 -15.04
C ILE A 22 26.78 -4.15 -14.94
N PHE A 23 26.74 -3.39 -16.04
CA PHE A 23 26.10 -2.09 -16.11
C PHE A 23 24.59 -2.17 -15.87
N CYS A 24 23.92 -3.16 -16.48
CA CYS A 24 22.50 -3.42 -16.23
C CYS A 24 22.19 -3.77 -14.77
N ILE A 25 23.01 -4.64 -14.16
CA ILE A 25 22.87 -5.01 -12.74
C ILE A 25 23.07 -3.78 -11.84
N TYR A 26 24.08 -2.97 -12.14
CA TYR A 26 24.31 -1.73 -11.39
C TYR A 26 23.14 -0.76 -11.49
N PHE A 27 22.60 -0.51 -12.70
CA PHE A 27 21.44 0.37 -12.89
C PHE A 27 20.19 -0.16 -12.21
N LEU A 28 19.93 -1.46 -12.29
CA LEU A 28 18.83 -2.09 -11.57
C LEU A 28 19.00 -1.93 -10.05
N GLY A 29 20.20 -2.09 -9.54
CA GLY A 29 20.51 -1.89 -8.12
C GLY A 29 20.28 -0.45 -7.68
N VAL A 30 20.77 0.51 -8.44
CA VAL A 30 20.54 1.95 -8.17
C VAL A 30 19.05 2.30 -8.27
N TYR A 31 18.36 1.82 -9.29
CA TYR A 31 16.93 2.05 -9.46
C TYR A 31 16.13 1.52 -8.26
N ASN A 32 16.38 0.27 -7.85
CA ASN A 32 15.73 -0.31 -6.69
C ASN A 32 16.08 0.43 -5.39
N TYR A 33 17.34 0.84 -5.21
CA TYR A 33 17.75 1.62 -4.05
C TYR A 33 17.03 2.97 -3.96
N VAL A 34 16.90 3.68 -5.09
CA VAL A 34 16.17 4.95 -5.15
C VAL A 34 14.69 4.74 -4.86
N GLN A 35 14.08 3.68 -5.41
CA GLN A 35 12.69 3.33 -5.13
C GLN A 35 12.47 3.05 -3.63
N ILE A 36 13.31 2.22 -3.01
CA ILE A 36 13.22 1.90 -1.58
C ILE A 36 13.41 3.17 -0.73
N ARG A 37 14.37 4.03 -1.08
CA ARG A 37 14.63 5.27 -0.34
C ARG A 37 13.48 6.27 -0.45
N ASN A 38 12.80 6.34 -1.59
CA ASN A 38 11.67 7.24 -1.80
C ASN A 38 10.37 6.70 -1.20
N ASP A 39 10.33 5.42 -0.82
CA ASP A 39 9.12 4.73 -0.38
C ASP A 39 9.07 4.53 1.15
N THR A 40 9.95 5.18 1.91
CA THR A 40 9.98 5.06 3.37
C THR A 40 8.80 5.78 4.00
N ALA A 41 7.71 5.05 4.23
CA ALA A 41 6.70 5.46 5.17
C ALA A 41 7.19 5.14 6.60
N VAL A 42 7.14 6.11 7.49
CA VAL A 42 7.40 5.88 8.91
C VAL A 42 6.09 5.47 9.56
N SER A 43 6.08 4.31 10.22
CA SER A 43 4.95 3.86 11.01
C SER A 43 5.18 4.18 12.49
N VAL A 44 4.23 4.88 13.11
CA VAL A 44 4.25 5.22 14.53
C VAL A 44 3.13 4.48 15.23
N PHE A 45 3.46 3.73 16.28
CA PHE A 45 2.46 3.16 17.17
C PHE A 45 1.98 4.21 18.15
N LEU A 46 0.68 4.41 18.23
CA LEU A 46 0.06 5.33 19.16
C LEU A 46 -0.18 4.58 20.48
N SER A 47 0.74 4.70 21.44
CA SER A 47 0.69 3.88 22.67
C SER A 47 -0.06 4.52 23.84
N ALA A 48 -0.27 5.83 23.83
CA ALA A 48 -0.80 6.56 24.99
C ALA A 48 -2.22 7.12 24.80
N ALA A 49 -2.63 7.42 23.58
CA ALA A 49 -3.98 7.86 23.28
C ALA A 49 -4.30 7.45 21.85
N TYR A 50 -5.25 6.57 21.71
CA TYR A 50 -5.79 6.21 20.39
C TYR A 50 -6.76 7.31 19.96
N PRO A 51 -6.47 8.08 18.91
CA PRO A 51 -7.42 9.07 18.45
C PRO A 51 -8.67 8.33 17.95
N ASP A 52 -9.80 8.84 18.39
CA ASP A 52 -11.07 8.51 17.78
C ASP A 52 -11.13 9.13 16.38
N ARG A 53 -12.20 8.87 15.70
CA ARG A 53 -12.43 9.39 14.36
C ARG A 53 -12.34 10.91 14.26
N LYS A 54 -12.90 11.64 15.24
CA LYS A 54 -12.86 13.12 15.28
C LYS A 54 -11.45 13.65 15.51
N GLY A 55 -10.71 13.00 16.40
CA GLY A 55 -9.30 13.32 16.66
C GLY A 55 -8.44 13.14 15.41
N ALA A 56 -8.59 12.01 14.71
CA ALA A 56 -7.88 11.75 13.45
C ALA A 56 -8.23 12.80 12.39
N GLU A 57 -9.51 13.17 12.23
CA GLU A 57 -9.92 14.21 11.29
C GLU A 57 -9.31 15.59 11.61
N ASN A 58 -9.26 15.95 12.85
CA ASN A 58 -8.67 17.22 13.26
C ASN A 58 -7.18 17.27 12.95
N ILE A 59 -6.45 16.19 13.21
CA ILE A 59 -5.03 16.07 12.87
C ILE A 59 -4.84 16.18 11.34
N LEU A 60 -5.62 15.45 10.56
CA LEU A 60 -5.56 15.52 9.09
C LEU A 60 -5.90 16.91 8.55
N LYS A 61 -6.87 17.62 9.16
CA LYS A 61 -7.20 19.00 8.78
C LYS A 61 -6.08 19.98 9.10
N GLN A 62 -5.38 19.80 10.21
CA GLN A 62 -4.21 20.62 10.55
C GLN A 62 -3.06 20.35 9.58
N GLU A 63 -2.78 19.09 9.29
CA GLU A 63 -1.72 18.69 8.38
C GLU A 63 -1.92 19.26 6.96
N ARG A 64 -3.14 19.24 6.45
CA ARG A 64 -3.49 19.83 5.15
C ARG A 64 -3.26 21.34 5.06
N LYS A 65 -3.21 22.05 6.19
CA LYS A 65 -2.92 23.49 6.27
C LYS A 65 -1.43 23.79 6.41
N SER A 66 -0.61 22.78 6.62
CA SER A 66 0.84 22.92 6.70
C SER A 66 1.43 23.38 5.37
N GLU A 67 2.48 24.18 5.42
CA GLU A 67 3.22 24.62 4.22
C GLU A 67 3.85 23.44 3.48
N LYS A 68 4.19 22.36 4.21
CA LYS A 68 4.76 21.13 3.65
C LYS A 68 3.94 19.93 4.14
N PRO A 69 2.79 19.64 3.52
CA PRO A 69 1.92 18.58 4.00
C PRO A 69 2.56 17.21 3.76
N TYR A 70 2.50 16.36 4.79
CA TYR A 70 2.83 14.95 4.68
C TYR A 70 1.62 14.14 4.21
N ASP A 71 1.89 13.00 3.58
CA ASP A 71 0.86 12.00 3.36
C ASP A 71 0.69 11.22 4.66
N VAL A 72 -0.36 11.57 5.39
CA VAL A 72 -0.69 10.98 6.69
C VAL A 72 -1.84 10.01 6.53
N CYS A 73 -1.68 8.81 7.09
CA CYS A 73 -2.70 7.78 7.08
C CYS A 73 -2.81 7.14 8.45
N PHE A 74 -3.97 7.25 9.06
CA PHE A 74 -4.32 6.53 10.27
C PHE A 74 -4.78 5.12 9.92
N TYR A 75 -4.41 4.15 10.75
CA TYR A 75 -4.68 2.75 10.60
C TYR A 75 -5.41 2.23 11.84
N ALA A 76 -6.54 1.56 11.61
CA ALA A 76 -7.28 0.84 12.63
C ALA A 76 -7.39 -0.63 12.24
N ASP A 77 -6.99 -1.51 13.15
CA ASP A 77 -7.10 -2.96 12.99
C ASP A 77 -8.43 -3.43 13.59
N ALA A 78 -9.32 -3.94 12.77
CA ALA A 78 -10.60 -4.51 13.20
C ALA A 78 -10.52 -6.05 13.40
N GLY A 79 -9.32 -6.62 13.29
CA GLY A 79 -9.07 -8.05 13.47
C GLY A 79 -9.49 -8.93 12.30
N LEU A 80 -9.42 -10.22 12.54
CA LEU A 80 -9.80 -11.25 11.55
C LEU A 80 -11.31 -11.29 11.41
N ARG A 81 -11.81 -11.08 10.19
CA ARG A 81 -13.24 -11.08 9.89
C ARG A 81 -13.56 -11.99 8.71
N GLU A 82 -14.78 -12.51 8.73
CA GLU A 82 -15.33 -13.28 7.63
C GLU A 82 -15.92 -12.34 6.57
N ILE A 83 -15.62 -12.64 5.33
CA ILE A 83 -16.12 -11.95 4.14
C ILE A 83 -16.65 -12.97 3.14
N SER A 84 -17.65 -12.59 2.37
CA SER A 84 -18.21 -13.46 1.33
C SER A 84 -18.23 -12.77 -0.02
N ALA A 85 -18.09 -13.55 -1.08
CA ALA A 85 -18.36 -13.04 -2.42
C ALA A 85 -19.86 -12.73 -2.54
N LYS A 86 -20.21 -11.60 -3.15
CA LYS A 86 -21.62 -11.26 -3.38
C LYS A 86 -22.28 -12.24 -4.33
N GLU A 87 -21.54 -12.70 -5.32
CA GLU A 87 -21.97 -13.71 -6.27
C GLU A 87 -21.32 -15.05 -5.92
N GLY A 88 -22.15 -16.06 -5.69
CA GLY A 88 -21.69 -17.38 -5.26
C GLY A 88 -21.64 -17.53 -3.73
N ASN A 89 -21.28 -18.74 -3.28
CA ASN A 89 -21.26 -19.09 -1.84
C ASN A 89 -19.84 -19.17 -1.28
N ARG A 90 -18.88 -18.47 -1.89
CA ARG A 90 -17.49 -18.49 -1.43
C ARG A 90 -17.28 -17.52 -0.30
N GLN A 91 -16.55 -17.97 0.70
CA GLN A 91 -16.20 -17.20 1.89
C GLN A 91 -14.70 -17.25 2.10
N ALA A 92 -14.15 -16.20 2.72
CA ALA A 92 -12.78 -16.12 3.14
C ALA A 92 -12.69 -15.40 4.49
N GLN A 93 -11.58 -15.58 5.19
CA GLN A 93 -11.24 -14.80 6.37
C GLN A 93 -10.04 -13.92 6.06
N ALA A 94 -10.12 -12.63 6.40
CA ALA A 94 -9.04 -11.69 6.22
C ALA A 94 -8.92 -10.74 7.42
N MET A 95 -7.70 -10.33 7.71
CA MET A 95 -7.43 -9.24 8.62
C MET A 95 -8.04 -7.96 8.05
N THR A 96 -8.96 -7.36 8.76
CA THR A 96 -9.70 -6.18 8.29
C THR A 96 -9.08 -4.92 8.83
N VAL A 97 -8.82 -3.97 7.95
CA VAL A 97 -8.12 -2.72 8.23
C VAL A 97 -8.94 -1.54 7.69
N TYR A 98 -9.08 -0.52 8.51
CA TYR A 98 -9.65 0.76 8.11
C TYR A 98 -8.57 1.83 8.06
N LEU A 99 -8.54 2.58 6.95
CA LEU A 99 -7.59 3.65 6.72
C LEU A 99 -8.31 5.01 6.72
N LYS A 100 -7.78 5.98 7.46
CA LYS A 100 -8.24 7.38 7.46
C LYS A 100 -7.11 8.31 7.03
N GLY A 101 -7.35 9.13 6.02
CA GLY A 101 -6.35 10.00 5.41
C GLY A 101 -5.94 9.51 4.03
N ASN A 102 -4.69 9.73 3.63
CA ASN A 102 -4.21 9.27 2.32
C ASN A 102 -3.80 7.79 2.36
N PRO A 103 -4.55 6.86 1.71
CA PRO A 103 -4.21 5.43 1.74
C PRO A 103 -2.82 5.10 1.16
N ALA A 104 -2.29 5.96 0.26
CA ALA A 104 -0.93 5.82 -0.25
C ALA A 104 0.14 5.97 0.85
N GLY A 105 -0.19 6.63 1.96
CA GLY A 105 0.68 6.70 3.14
C GLY A 105 0.86 5.35 3.82
N TYR A 106 -0.16 4.48 3.78
CA TYR A 106 -0.07 3.11 4.27
C TYR A 106 0.72 2.23 3.30
N ASP A 107 0.24 2.14 2.06
CA ASP A 107 0.86 1.34 1.00
C ASP A 107 0.42 1.89 -0.37
N TRP A 108 1.34 1.91 -1.34
CA TRP A 108 1.02 2.38 -2.70
C TRP A 108 -0.07 1.55 -3.38
N GLN A 109 -0.26 0.29 -2.99
CA GLN A 109 -1.31 -0.57 -3.50
C GLN A 109 -2.69 -0.17 -2.95
N ALA A 110 -2.74 0.39 -1.74
CA ALA A 110 -3.96 0.93 -1.15
C ALA A 110 -4.39 2.28 -1.77
N ALA A 111 -3.53 2.94 -2.55
CA ALA A 111 -3.84 4.19 -3.24
C ALA A 111 -5.01 4.11 -4.24
N ALA A 112 -5.49 2.90 -4.55
CA ALA A 112 -6.72 2.70 -5.32
C ALA A 112 -7.98 3.14 -4.55
N LEU A 113 -7.90 3.28 -3.21
CA LEU A 113 -8.96 3.83 -2.39
C LEU A 113 -8.87 5.35 -2.39
N THR A 114 -10.00 6.00 -2.55
CA THR A 114 -10.12 7.45 -2.41
C THR A 114 -10.87 7.80 -1.13
N GLU A 115 -10.60 8.96 -0.54
CA GLU A 115 -11.27 9.40 0.69
C GLU A 115 -12.82 9.47 0.56
N GLY A 116 -13.32 9.65 -0.64
CA GLY A 116 -14.76 9.77 -0.93
C GLY A 116 -15.43 8.49 -1.45
N ASP A 117 -14.74 7.34 -1.44
CA ASP A 117 -15.29 6.07 -1.90
C ASP A 117 -15.77 5.21 -0.71
N PRO A 118 -17.07 5.26 -0.36
CA PRO A 118 -17.58 4.52 0.79
C PRO A 118 -17.73 3.03 0.50
N ASP A 119 -17.77 2.63 -0.76
CA ASP A 119 -18.03 1.25 -1.19
C ASP A 119 -16.80 0.57 -1.81
N GLY A 120 -15.65 1.22 -1.73
CA GLY A 120 -14.39 0.67 -2.22
C GLY A 120 -13.63 -0.15 -1.17
N CYS A 121 -13.00 -1.23 -1.62
CA CYS A 121 -12.03 -1.97 -0.83
C CYS A 121 -10.85 -2.44 -1.67
N VAL A 122 -9.74 -2.74 -0.99
CA VAL A 122 -8.58 -3.43 -1.56
C VAL A 122 -8.39 -4.74 -0.81
N ILE A 123 -8.19 -5.82 -1.54
CA ILE A 123 -7.97 -7.15 -0.95
C ILE A 123 -6.65 -7.74 -1.41
N ASP A 124 -6.08 -8.61 -0.60
CA ASP A 124 -4.92 -9.41 -0.99
C ASP A 124 -5.24 -10.44 -2.07
N GLY A 125 -4.23 -10.81 -2.86
CA GLY A 125 -4.37 -11.78 -3.94
C GLY A 125 -4.82 -13.17 -3.50
N THR A 126 -4.45 -13.59 -2.29
CA THR A 126 -4.90 -14.87 -1.72
C THR A 126 -6.39 -14.84 -1.40
N THR A 127 -6.84 -13.75 -0.78
CA THR A 127 -8.26 -13.51 -0.48
C THR A 127 -9.09 -13.40 -1.77
N ALA A 128 -8.58 -12.68 -2.79
CA ALA A 128 -9.25 -12.60 -4.08
C ALA A 128 -9.42 -13.97 -4.74
N TRP A 129 -8.39 -14.81 -4.67
CA TRP A 129 -8.43 -16.16 -5.21
C TRP A 129 -9.47 -17.04 -4.50
N GLU A 130 -9.54 -16.98 -3.18
CA GLU A 130 -10.52 -17.74 -2.40
C GLU A 130 -11.96 -17.32 -2.73
N LEU A 131 -12.21 -15.99 -2.85
CA LEU A 131 -13.54 -15.47 -3.10
C LEU A 131 -13.99 -15.62 -4.56
N PHE A 132 -13.11 -15.34 -5.51
CA PHE A 132 -13.49 -15.20 -6.92
C PHE A 132 -12.86 -16.26 -7.83
N GLY A 133 -11.84 -16.99 -7.37
CA GLY A 133 -11.07 -17.91 -8.20
C GLY A 133 -10.16 -17.22 -9.21
N ASN A 134 -9.96 -15.90 -9.05
CA ASN A 134 -9.06 -15.10 -9.86
C ASN A 134 -8.50 -13.92 -9.04
N LYS A 135 -7.55 -13.17 -9.61
CA LYS A 135 -6.93 -11.98 -8.98
C LYS A 135 -7.27 -10.71 -9.76
N VAL A 136 -8.47 -10.60 -10.26
CA VAL A 136 -8.90 -9.45 -11.05
C VAL A 136 -9.74 -8.50 -10.20
N PRO A 137 -9.51 -7.18 -10.23
CA PRO A 137 -10.35 -6.21 -9.55
C PRO A 137 -11.76 -6.14 -10.16
N GLY A 138 -12.70 -5.53 -9.42
CA GLY A 138 -14.09 -5.35 -9.85
C GLY A 138 -15.06 -6.35 -9.24
N GLY A 139 -14.58 -7.41 -8.57
CA GLY A 139 -15.45 -8.31 -7.81
C GLY A 139 -16.16 -7.58 -6.67
N GLN A 140 -17.34 -8.07 -6.30
CA GLN A 140 -18.11 -7.51 -5.17
C GLN A 140 -18.07 -8.47 -3.98
N ILE A 141 -17.80 -7.92 -2.81
CA ILE A 141 -17.84 -8.64 -1.54
C ILE A 141 -19.00 -8.16 -0.68
N LEU A 142 -19.51 -9.07 0.13
CA LEU A 142 -20.46 -8.77 1.20
C LEU A 142 -19.70 -8.83 2.53
N PHE A 143 -19.72 -7.73 3.27
CA PHE A 143 -19.10 -7.61 4.57
C PHE A 143 -20.04 -6.85 5.51
N GLN A 144 -20.37 -7.43 6.67
CA GLN A 144 -21.30 -6.89 7.65
C GLN A 144 -22.64 -6.39 7.05
N GLY A 145 -23.20 -7.14 6.09
CA GLY A 145 -24.45 -6.81 5.43
C GLY A 145 -24.38 -5.73 4.34
N ARG A 146 -23.20 -5.16 4.09
CA ARG A 146 -22.97 -4.15 3.06
C ARG A 146 -22.14 -4.71 1.90
N THR A 147 -22.41 -4.24 0.69
CA THR A 147 -21.68 -4.62 -0.51
C THR A 147 -20.54 -3.64 -0.77
N TYR A 148 -19.32 -4.18 -0.99
CA TYR A 148 -18.14 -3.40 -1.39
C TYR A 148 -17.60 -3.89 -2.71
N THR A 149 -17.01 -2.97 -3.48
CA THR A 149 -16.38 -3.26 -4.76
C THR A 149 -14.85 -3.30 -4.59
N VAL A 150 -14.25 -4.38 -5.03
CA VAL A 150 -12.80 -4.53 -5.02
C VAL A 150 -12.18 -3.60 -6.07
N ARG A 151 -11.55 -2.52 -5.62
CA ARG A 151 -10.89 -1.53 -6.49
C ARG A 151 -9.54 -2.01 -6.98
N LYS A 152 -8.85 -2.79 -6.16
CA LYS A 152 -7.55 -3.39 -6.48
C LYS A 152 -7.35 -4.69 -5.75
N VAL A 153 -6.63 -5.60 -6.38
CA VAL A 153 -6.06 -6.79 -5.75
C VAL A 153 -4.58 -6.51 -5.53
N ALA A 154 -4.17 -6.49 -4.28
CA ALA A 154 -2.80 -6.21 -3.84
C ALA A 154 -2.01 -7.51 -3.65
N ASP A 155 -0.70 -7.41 -3.66
CA ASP A 155 0.20 -8.52 -3.37
C ASP A 155 0.93 -8.27 -2.03
N TRP A 156 0.22 -8.51 -0.93
CA TRP A 156 0.76 -8.34 0.43
C TRP A 156 1.28 -9.63 1.05
N GLY A 157 1.04 -10.78 0.38
CA GLY A 157 1.46 -12.09 0.87
C GLY A 157 0.76 -12.57 2.14
N GLN A 158 -0.27 -11.85 2.58
CA GLN A 158 -1.09 -12.16 3.76
C GLN A 158 -2.52 -11.71 3.53
N LYS A 159 -3.49 -12.45 4.08
CA LYS A 159 -4.91 -12.18 3.88
C LYS A 159 -5.33 -10.88 4.57
N ILE A 160 -5.37 -9.80 3.81
CA ILE A 160 -5.77 -8.47 4.30
C ILE A 160 -6.92 -7.94 3.42
N LEU A 161 -7.87 -7.30 4.09
CA LEU A 161 -8.95 -6.52 3.50
C LEU A 161 -8.83 -5.09 4.03
N VAL A 162 -8.68 -4.13 3.13
CA VAL A 162 -8.50 -2.72 3.46
C VAL A 162 -9.68 -1.91 2.98
N PHE A 163 -10.24 -1.11 3.87
CA PHE A 163 -11.31 -0.15 3.59
C PHE A 163 -10.83 1.29 3.75
N GLY A 164 -11.41 2.20 2.98
CA GLY A 164 -11.31 3.63 3.26
C GLY A 164 -12.16 4.02 4.48
N ALA A 165 -11.85 5.14 5.12
CA ALA A 165 -12.56 5.59 6.32
C ALA A 165 -14.03 5.94 6.10
N ALA A 166 -14.41 6.30 4.88
CA ALA A 166 -15.81 6.52 4.54
C ALA A 166 -16.66 5.26 4.74
N SER A 167 -16.05 4.07 4.60
CA SER A 167 -16.72 2.78 4.81
C SER A 167 -16.99 2.47 6.27
N ALA A 168 -16.19 3.03 7.20
CA ALA A 168 -16.33 2.79 8.64
C ALA A 168 -17.49 3.56 9.26
N ASP A 169 -18.03 4.57 8.57
CA ASP A 169 -19.02 5.49 9.13
C ASP A 169 -20.32 4.82 9.55
N ASP A 170 -20.70 3.74 8.88
CA ASP A 170 -21.99 3.08 9.06
C ASP A 170 -21.92 1.75 9.82
N THR A 171 -20.72 1.19 10.03
CA THR A 171 -20.61 -0.21 10.46
C THR A 171 -19.94 -0.43 11.83
N GLU A 172 -19.06 0.46 12.28
CA GLU A 172 -18.38 0.31 13.57
C GLU A 172 -18.36 1.63 14.35
N THR A 173 -19.07 1.65 15.47
CA THR A 173 -19.30 2.84 16.30
C THR A 173 -18.03 3.31 17.05
N GLU A 174 -17.02 2.47 17.20
CA GLU A 174 -15.82 2.78 17.97
C GLU A 174 -14.55 2.25 17.31
N LEU A 175 -14.14 2.88 16.20
CA LEU A 175 -12.83 2.63 15.62
C LEU A 175 -11.78 3.52 16.30
N PHE A 176 -10.80 2.86 16.93
CA PHE A 176 -9.63 3.52 17.49
C PHE A 176 -8.43 3.28 16.57
N TYR A 177 -7.80 4.36 16.13
CA TYR A 177 -6.61 4.26 15.29
C TYR A 177 -5.39 4.02 16.16
N ASN A 178 -4.76 2.86 15.99
CA ASN A 178 -3.61 2.43 16.80
C ASN A 178 -2.27 2.64 16.11
N ARG A 179 -2.27 2.99 14.84
CA ARG A 179 -1.06 3.30 14.07
C ARG A 179 -1.25 4.52 13.20
N LEU A 180 -0.16 5.24 13.00
CA LEU A 180 -0.07 6.36 12.10
C LEU A 180 1.05 6.08 11.10
N PHE A 181 0.74 6.16 9.82
CA PHE A 181 1.72 6.12 8.74
C PHE A 181 1.94 7.54 8.23
N ILE A 182 3.18 7.94 8.16
CA ILE A 182 3.59 9.26 7.66
C ILE A 182 4.53 9.02 6.50
N ARG A 183 4.17 9.54 5.33
CA ARG A 183 5.00 9.49 4.14
C ARG A 183 5.27 10.91 3.67
N ARG A 184 6.51 11.16 3.27
CA ARG A 184 6.88 12.46 2.71
C ARG A 184 6.33 12.57 1.30
N ARG A 185 5.67 13.70 1.02
CA ARG A 185 5.20 14.03 -0.32
C ARG A 185 6.35 14.63 -1.10
N ASN A 186 6.86 13.89 -2.11
CA ASN A 186 7.91 14.33 -3.04
C ASN A 186 9.29 14.69 -2.45
N GLY A 187 10.22 13.74 -2.53
CA GLY A 187 11.62 13.94 -2.96
C GLY A 187 12.56 14.89 -2.19
N GLU A 188 12.12 15.62 -1.19
CA GLU A 188 12.99 16.50 -0.40
C GLU A 188 13.70 15.72 0.69
N THR A 189 15.01 15.64 0.58
CA THR A 189 15.93 14.99 1.54
C THR A 189 16.27 15.91 2.69
N GLU A 190 15.33 16.30 3.53
CA GLU A 190 15.65 16.88 4.83
C GLU A 190 15.33 15.88 5.94
N GLU A 191 16.22 15.84 6.94
CA GLU A 191 16.07 14.97 8.11
C GLU A 191 14.70 15.15 8.75
N LEU A 192 14.04 14.02 9.06
CA LEU A 192 12.85 14.01 9.88
C LEU A 192 13.23 14.54 11.26
N SER A 193 13.12 15.85 11.47
CA SER A 193 13.13 16.39 12.82
C SER A 193 11.92 15.79 13.53
N LEU A 194 12.19 15.13 14.64
CA LEU A 194 11.22 14.51 15.53
C LEU A 194 9.97 15.39 15.67
N ILE A 195 8.87 14.91 15.14
CA ILE A 195 7.56 15.51 15.38
C ILE A 195 7.28 15.27 16.86
N HIS A 196 7.37 16.31 17.63
CA HIS A 196 6.86 16.30 19.00
C HIS A 196 5.33 16.27 18.92
N ILE A 197 4.76 15.08 19.11
CA ILE A 197 3.33 14.87 19.35
C ILE A 197 3.10 14.90 20.86
#